data_0dd1bbce0c5f8038ab30a46007fa7c9d
#
_entry.id   0dd1bbce0c5f8038ab30a46007fa7c9d
#
_cell.length_a   1.000
_cell.length_b   1.000
_cell.length_c   1.000
_cell.angle_alpha   90.00
_cell.angle_beta   90.00
_cell.angle_gamma   90.00
#
_symmetry.space_group_name_H-M   'P 1'
#
loop_
_entity.id
_entity.type
_entity.pdbx_description
1 polymer ?
#
loop_
_entity_poly.entity_id
_entity_poly.type
_entity_poly.pdbx_seq_one_letter_code
_entity_poly.pdbx_strand_id
1 'polypeptide(L)'
;KRKEPTAGNDVYLSIDADLTKAVYDLLEQEIAGIIYSKIENIKEYHSTGSASDIKIPIDDVYFAFINNGMIDTSHFTEDDASDTERTVYSAYTSKESSVLSRMDSLLSGSANTPFGELGEEDQDYITELIKRLKFNGVLDNSAIDTSDGTYVNWKEGKISLNEYLNYAISK
;
A
#
# COMPACT_ATOMS: atom_id res chain seq x y z
N LYS A 1 -13.76 -43.17 37.73
CA LYS A 1 -12.41 -42.88 38.27
C LYS A 1 -11.54 -42.37 37.13
N ARG A 2 -11.08 -41.13 37.21
CA ARG A 2 -10.12 -40.58 36.30
C ARG A 2 -8.75 -41.17 36.61
N LYS A 3 -8.09 -41.78 35.63
CA LYS A 3 -6.75 -42.35 35.80
C LYS A 3 -5.76 -41.21 35.59
N GLU A 4 -4.93 -40.91 36.56
CA GLU A 4 -3.85 -39.92 36.44
C GLU A 4 -2.87 -40.36 35.35
N PRO A 5 -2.39 -39.41 34.48
CA PRO A 5 -1.38 -39.75 33.49
C PRO A 5 -0.07 -40.13 34.17
N THR A 6 0.53 -41.21 33.74
CA THR A 6 1.90 -41.58 34.11
C THR A 6 2.89 -41.06 33.10
N ALA A 7 4.05 -40.54 33.55
CA ALA A 7 5.12 -40.12 32.66
C ALA A 7 5.56 -41.29 31.76
N GLY A 8 5.69 -41.01 30.47
CA GLY A 8 6.23 -41.98 29.52
C GLY A 8 7.75 -42.08 29.59
N ASN A 9 8.34 -42.89 28.72
CA ASN A 9 9.78 -42.97 28.59
C ASN A 9 10.32 -41.75 27.86
N ASP A 10 11.54 -41.33 28.20
CA ASP A 10 12.25 -40.29 27.50
C ASP A 10 12.52 -40.71 26.03
N VAL A 11 12.30 -39.78 25.10
CA VAL A 11 12.59 -39.97 23.67
C VAL A 11 13.83 -39.15 23.33
N TYR A 12 14.88 -39.82 22.93
CA TYR A 12 16.11 -39.19 22.44
C TYR A 12 16.01 -38.96 20.94
N LEU A 13 16.14 -37.71 20.51
CA LEU A 13 16.19 -37.34 19.09
C LEU A 13 17.65 -37.28 18.63
N SER A 14 17.87 -37.63 17.37
CA SER A 14 19.19 -37.47 16.71
C SER A 14 19.47 -36.01 16.26
N ILE A 15 18.58 -35.08 16.65
CA ILE A 15 18.71 -33.66 16.30
C ILE A 15 19.55 -33.00 17.39
N ASP A 16 20.66 -32.38 16.99
CA ASP A 16 21.45 -31.50 17.85
C ASP A 16 20.76 -30.13 17.95
N ALA A 17 20.25 -29.80 19.13
CA ALA A 17 19.50 -28.58 19.35
C ALA A 17 20.37 -27.32 19.23
N ASP A 18 21.62 -27.40 19.70
CA ASP A 18 22.55 -26.26 19.65
C ASP A 18 23.00 -25.98 18.20
N LEU A 19 23.32 -27.03 17.46
CA LEU A 19 23.62 -26.92 16.03
C LEU A 19 22.44 -26.40 15.23
N THR A 20 21.22 -26.89 15.52
CA THR A 20 19.99 -26.42 14.85
C THR A 20 19.77 -24.94 15.09
N LYS A 21 19.93 -24.50 16.35
CA LYS A 21 19.82 -23.08 16.70
C LYS A 21 20.88 -22.23 16.00
N ALA A 22 22.13 -22.65 16.02
CA ALA A 22 23.23 -21.93 15.37
C ALA A 22 23.03 -21.77 13.86
N VAL A 23 22.54 -22.83 13.19
CA VAL A 23 22.20 -22.80 11.75
C VAL A 23 21.01 -21.87 11.49
N TYR A 24 20.00 -21.90 12.35
CA TYR A 24 18.84 -20.98 12.24
C TYR A 24 19.28 -19.53 12.36
N ASP A 25 20.04 -19.19 13.41
CA ASP A 25 20.54 -17.84 13.66
C ASP A 25 21.42 -17.35 12.47
N LEU A 26 22.25 -18.22 11.92
CA LEU A 26 23.06 -17.90 10.73
C LEU A 26 22.22 -17.64 9.49
N LEU A 27 21.24 -18.51 9.22
CA LEU A 27 20.33 -18.35 8.06
C LEU A 27 19.52 -17.05 8.18
N GLU A 28 19.02 -16.72 9.37
CA GLU A 28 18.30 -15.48 9.62
C GLU A 28 19.18 -14.26 9.34
N GLN A 29 20.43 -14.27 9.80
CA GLN A 29 21.39 -13.20 9.58
C GLN A 29 21.74 -13.04 8.08
N GLU A 30 21.98 -14.14 7.37
CA GLU A 30 22.29 -14.12 5.94
C GLU A 30 21.10 -13.61 5.11
N ILE A 31 19.88 -14.09 5.41
CA ILE A 31 18.65 -13.63 4.72
C ILE A 31 18.43 -12.14 4.99
N ALA A 32 18.56 -11.70 6.22
CA ALA A 32 18.44 -10.28 6.56
C ALA A 32 19.47 -9.43 5.81
N GLY A 33 20.72 -9.89 5.73
CA GLY A 33 21.79 -9.23 4.97
C GLY A 33 21.48 -9.12 3.47
N ILE A 34 20.95 -10.19 2.88
CA ILE A 34 20.54 -10.20 1.46
C ILE A 34 19.39 -9.21 1.23
N ILE A 35 18.34 -9.24 2.06
CA ILE A 35 17.20 -8.32 1.95
C ILE A 35 17.68 -6.87 2.09
N TYR A 36 18.48 -6.58 3.13
CA TYR A 36 19.01 -5.24 3.36
C TYR A 36 19.81 -4.72 2.16
N SER A 37 20.63 -5.57 1.53
CA SER A 37 21.42 -5.20 0.34
C SER A 37 20.56 -4.85 -0.89
N LYS A 38 19.29 -5.21 -0.89
CA LYS A 38 18.34 -4.97 -1.98
C LYS A 38 17.45 -3.76 -1.76
N ILE A 39 17.44 -3.19 -0.54
CA ILE A 39 16.65 -1.99 -0.24
C ILE A 39 17.30 -0.79 -0.91
N GLU A 40 16.53 -0.09 -1.73
CA GLU A 40 16.93 1.15 -2.40
C GLU A 40 15.95 2.28 -2.06
N ASN A 41 16.46 3.50 -2.02
CA ASN A 41 15.64 4.70 -1.83
C ASN A 41 14.94 5.09 -3.14
N ILE A 42 14.03 4.25 -3.55
CA ILE A 42 13.15 4.42 -4.71
C ILE A 42 11.70 4.22 -4.26
N LYS A 43 10.75 4.87 -4.94
CA LYS A 43 9.33 4.79 -4.62
C LYS A 43 8.70 3.53 -5.19
N GLU A 44 9.06 3.17 -6.40
CA GLU A 44 8.52 2.01 -7.12
C GLU A 44 9.62 1.24 -7.85
N TYR A 45 9.39 -0.03 -8.07
CA TYR A 45 10.27 -0.89 -8.84
C TYR A 45 9.47 -1.83 -9.75
N HIS A 46 9.82 -1.83 -11.03
CA HIS A 46 9.27 -2.75 -12.01
C HIS A 46 10.34 -3.78 -12.39
N SER A 47 10.11 -5.03 -12.02
CA SER A 47 11.05 -6.12 -12.30
C SER A 47 11.23 -6.35 -13.80
N THR A 48 12.48 -6.50 -14.23
CA THR A 48 12.81 -6.94 -15.60
C THR A 48 12.65 -8.46 -15.80
N GLY A 49 12.28 -9.18 -14.73
CA GLY A 49 12.13 -10.64 -14.73
C GLY A 49 13.42 -11.40 -14.42
N SER A 50 14.55 -10.71 -14.17
CA SER A 50 15.80 -11.34 -13.75
C SER A 50 15.91 -11.39 -12.22
N ALA A 51 16.24 -12.55 -11.65
CA ALA A 51 16.46 -12.68 -10.21
C ALA A 51 17.63 -11.83 -9.68
N SER A 52 18.57 -11.43 -10.54
CA SER A 52 19.68 -10.56 -10.17
C SER A 52 19.28 -9.08 -10.05
N ASP A 53 18.12 -8.73 -10.60
CA ASP A 53 17.63 -7.34 -10.69
C ASP A 53 16.53 -7.06 -9.65
N ILE A 54 16.47 -7.85 -8.58
CA ILE A 54 15.51 -7.63 -7.50
C ILE A 54 15.95 -6.41 -6.67
N LYS A 55 15.06 -5.43 -6.57
CA LYS A 55 15.18 -4.25 -5.70
C LYS A 55 13.95 -4.17 -4.81
N ILE A 56 14.13 -3.64 -3.63
CA ILE A 56 13.05 -3.43 -2.66
C ILE A 56 12.94 -1.93 -2.43
N PRO A 57 11.85 -1.28 -2.86
CA PRO A 57 11.60 0.12 -2.55
C PRO A 57 11.58 0.33 -1.03
N ILE A 58 12.18 1.42 -0.55
CA ILE A 58 12.17 1.77 0.88
C ILE A 58 10.74 1.94 1.40
N ASP A 59 9.82 2.41 0.55
CA ASP A 59 8.42 2.59 0.89
C ASP A 59 7.75 1.26 1.24
N ASP A 60 8.05 0.17 0.51
CA ASP A 60 7.52 -1.17 0.81
C ASP A 60 7.95 -1.66 2.19
N VAL A 61 9.18 -1.33 2.62
CA VAL A 61 9.71 -1.66 3.95
C VAL A 61 8.93 -0.93 5.04
N TYR A 62 8.69 0.38 4.88
CA TYR A 62 7.90 1.15 5.84
C TYR A 62 6.45 0.66 5.90
N PHE A 63 5.82 0.39 4.76
CA PHE A 63 4.48 -0.17 4.74
C PHE A 63 4.41 -1.55 5.39
N ALA A 64 5.42 -2.40 5.19
CA ALA A 64 5.50 -3.68 5.89
C ALA A 64 5.59 -3.50 7.41
N PHE A 65 6.37 -2.55 7.91
CA PHE A 65 6.49 -2.26 9.34
C PHE A 65 5.19 -1.74 9.93
N ILE A 66 4.48 -0.84 9.23
CA ILE A 66 3.18 -0.33 9.65
C ILE A 66 2.13 -1.45 9.65
N ASN A 67 2.04 -2.21 8.55
CA ASN A 67 1.04 -3.28 8.40
C ASN A 67 1.22 -4.44 9.38
N ASN A 68 2.45 -4.68 9.85
CA ASN A 68 2.76 -5.69 10.86
C ASN A 68 2.78 -5.14 12.29
N GLY A 69 2.38 -3.88 12.50
CA GLY A 69 2.30 -3.26 13.81
C GLY A 69 3.65 -3.02 14.49
N MET A 70 4.75 -3.00 13.72
CA MET A 70 6.08 -2.63 14.22
C MET A 70 6.20 -1.11 14.37
N ILE A 71 5.48 -0.36 13.54
CA ILE A 71 5.30 1.08 13.66
C ILE A 71 3.82 1.31 13.96
N ASP A 72 3.53 1.80 15.15
CA ASP A 72 2.18 2.19 15.56
C ASP A 72 1.92 3.65 15.19
N THR A 73 1.22 3.85 14.09
CA THR A 73 0.91 5.21 13.60
C THR A 73 -0.10 5.95 14.49
N SER A 74 -0.85 5.25 15.37
CA SER A 74 -1.76 5.90 16.31
C SER A 74 -1.00 6.67 17.40
N HIS A 75 0.19 6.19 17.77
CA HIS A 75 1.07 6.82 18.75
C HIS A 75 1.56 8.22 18.30
N PHE A 76 1.58 8.49 17.00
CA PHE A 76 2.10 9.75 16.43
C PHE A 76 1.35 11.01 16.93
N THR A 77 0.15 10.84 17.47
CA THR A 77 -0.70 11.91 17.99
C THR A 77 -0.74 11.97 19.52
N GLU A 78 -0.05 11.06 20.22
CA GLU A 78 -0.06 11.00 21.67
C GLU A 78 0.91 12.01 22.31
N ASP A 79 0.69 12.31 23.59
CA ASP A 79 1.47 13.33 24.31
C ASP A 79 2.94 12.96 24.45
N ASP A 80 3.28 11.67 24.48
CA ASP A 80 4.64 11.12 24.58
C ASP A 80 5.25 10.72 23.25
N ALA A 81 4.58 11.04 22.11
CA ALA A 81 5.14 10.84 20.79
C ALA A 81 6.51 11.54 20.65
N SER A 82 7.46 10.86 20.01
CA SER A 82 8.78 11.40 19.74
C SER A 82 8.76 12.57 18.73
N ASP A 83 9.81 13.37 18.71
CA ASP A 83 9.95 14.46 17.74
C ASP A 83 9.90 13.97 16.28
N THR A 84 10.43 12.76 16.02
CA THR A 84 10.38 12.15 14.70
C THR A 84 8.95 11.80 14.30
N GLU A 85 8.18 11.17 15.19
CA GLU A 85 6.77 10.82 14.96
C GLU A 85 5.93 12.06 14.71
N ARG A 86 6.10 13.09 15.52
CA ARG A 86 5.41 14.40 15.33
C ARG A 86 5.76 15.04 13.99
N THR A 87 7.04 14.96 13.57
CA THR A 87 7.49 15.49 12.29
C THR A 87 6.85 14.74 11.12
N VAL A 88 6.82 13.40 11.18
CA VAL A 88 6.17 12.56 10.16
C VAL A 88 4.68 12.83 10.11
N TYR A 89 4.00 12.93 11.26
CA TYR A 89 2.58 13.24 11.32
C TYR A 89 2.26 14.62 10.74
N SER A 90 3.06 15.64 11.05
CA SER A 90 2.91 16.98 10.48
C SER A 90 3.09 16.98 8.95
N ALA A 91 4.06 16.26 8.44
CA ALA A 91 4.27 16.11 7.00
C ALA A 91 3.09 15.38 6.33
N TYR A 92 2.59 14.31 6.97
CA TYR A 92 1.42 13.57 6.49
C TYR A 92 0.17 14.46 6.41
N THR A 93 -0.18 15.17 7.49
CA THR A 93 -1.37 16.05 7.51
C THR A 93 -1.28 17.21 6.53
N SER A 94 -0.07 17.74 6.32
CA SER A 94 0.17 18.77 5.31
C SER A 94 -0.03 18.21 3.89
N LYS A 95 0.47 17.01 3.61
CA LYS A 95 0.28 16.34 2.33
C LYS A 95 -1.19 15.99 2.11
N GLU A 96 -1.87 15.43 3.12
CA GLU A 96 -3.30 15.12 3.07
C GLU A 96 -4.14 16.36 2.70
N SER A 97 -3.91 17.47 3.38
CA SER A 97 -4.60 18.74 3.08
C SER A 97 -4.35 19.22 1.65
N SER A 98 -3.12 19.06 1.17
CA SER A 98 -2.74 19.42 -0.22
C SER A 98 -3.46 18.52 -1.23
N VAL A 99 -3.52 17.21 -0.98
CA VAL A 99 -4.20 16.24 -1.84
C VAL A 99 -5.71 16.51 -1.87
N LEU A 100 -6.34 16.74 -0.71
CA LEU A 100 -7.77 17.07 -0.63
C LEU A 100 -8.10 18.35 -1.40
N SER A 101 -7.29 19.40 -1.25
CA SER A 101 -7.45 20.65 -2.00
C SER A 101 -7.27 20.45 -3.51
N ARG A 102 -6.33 19.59 -3.89
CA ARG A 102 -6.10 19.24 -5.31
C ARG A 102 -7.29 18.46 -5.87
N MET A 103 -7.82 17.47 -5.14
CA MET A 103 -9.00 16.71 -5.54
C MET A 103 -10.24 17.60 -5.67
N ASP A 104 -10.46 18.52 -4.74
CA ASP A 104 -11.54 19.50 -4.82
C ASP A 104 -11.43 20.34 -6.11
N SER A 105 -10.22 20.81 -6.44
CA SER A 105 -9.98 21.54 -7.67
C SER A 105 -10.27 20.70 -8.94
N LEU A 106 -9.92 19.43 -8.95
CA LEU A 106 -10.16 18.52 -10.07
C LEU A 106 -11.64 18.12 -10.21
N LEU A 107 -12.38 18.15 -9.11
CA LEU A 107 -13.84 17.90 -9.08
C LEU A 107 -14.66 19.16 -9.39
N SER A 108 -14.05 20.34 -9.38
CA SER A 108 -14.77 21.59 -9.70
C SER A 108 -15.26 21.57 -11.14
N GLY A 109 -16.44 22.15 -11.38
CA GLY A 109 -17.07 22.17 -12.71
C GLY A 109 -16.28 22.92 -13.80
N SER A 110 -15.21 23.64 -13.42
CA SER A 110 -14.28 24.31 -14.34
C SER A 110 -13.05 23.48 -14.70
N ALA A 111 -12.84 22.34 -14.08
CA ALA A 111 -11.69 21.48 -14.32
C ALA A 111 -11.97 20.53 -15.49
N ASN A 112 -11.49 20.91 -16.67
CA ASN A 112 -11.68 20.15 -17.92
C ASN A 112 -10.38 19.50 -18.44
N THR A 113 -9.35 19.40 -17.59
CA THR A 113 -8.10 18.73 -17.99
C THR A 113 -8.36 17.24 -18.20
N PRO A 114 -8.09 16.69 -19.38
CA PRO A 114 -8.21 15.25 -19.63
C PRO A 114 -7.36 14.43 -18.66
N PHE A 115 -7.86 13.27 -18.25
CA PHE A 115 -7.18 12.40 -17.29
C PHE A 115 -5.75 12.05 -17.72
N GLY A 116 -5.56 11.75 -19.02
CA GLY A 116 -4.24 11.41 -19.57
C GLY A 116 -3.23 12.57 -19.63
N GLU A 117 -3.68 13.82 -19.45
CA GLU A 117 -2.82 15.01 -19.43
C GLU A 117 -2.42 15.42 -17.99
N LEU A 118 -2.99 14.77 -16.99
CA LEU A 118 -2.64 14.99 -15.58
C LEU A 118 -1.29 14.34 -15.25
N GLY A 119 -0.60 14.88 -14.24
CA GLY A 119 0.58 14.22 -13.68
C GLY A 119 0.22 12.86 -13.06
N GLU A 120 1.19 11.95 -13.03
CA GLU A 120 1.04 10.58 -12.54
C GLU A 120 0.42 10.52 -11.12
N GLU A 121 0.89 11.37 -10.22
CA GLU A 121 0.36 11.45 -8.85
C GLU A 121 -1.14 11.83 -8.82
N ASP A 122 -1.59 12.77 -9.65
CA ASP A 122 -3.01 13.12 -9.76
C ASP A 122 -3.83 11.96 -10.35
N GLN A 123 -3.29 11.24 -11.33
CA GLN A 123 -3.93 10.06 -11.92
C GLN A 123 -4.12 8.94 -10.89
N ASP A 124 -3.13 8.72 -10.03
CA ASP A 124 -3.20 7.73 -8.95
C ASP A 124 -4.27 8.08 -7.93
N TYR A 125 -4.32 9.34 -7.47
CA TYR A 125 -5.37 9.79 -6.56
C TYR A 125 -6.77 9.68 -7.15
N ILE A 126 -6.94 10.02 -8.41
CA ILE A 126 -8.23 9.88 -9.12
C ILE A 126 -8.63 8.41 -9.25
N THR A 127 -7.68 7.56 -9.57
CA THR A 127 -7.93 6.11 -9.69
C THR A 127 -8.39 5.53 -8.36
N GLU A 128 -7.74 5.88 -7.27
CA GLU A 128 -8.13 5.43 -5.93
C GLU A 128 -9.46 6.05 -5.49
N LEU A 129 -9.73 7.32 -5.80
CA LEU A 129 -11.02 7.95 -5.54
C LEU A 129 -12.16 7.18 -6.21
N ILE A 130 -12.04 6.89 -7.51
CA ILE A 130 -13.07 6.15 -8.26
C ILE A 130 -13.27 4.75 -7.69
N LYS A 131 -12.20 4.07 -7.31
CA LYS A 131 -12.26 2.76 -6.66
C LYS A 131 -13.03 2.82 -5.34
N ARG A 132 -12.80 3.84 -4.52
CA ARG A 132 -13.53 4.06 -3.25
C ARG A 132 -15.00 4.42 -3.47
N LEU A 133 -15.30 5.25 -4.48
CA LEU A 133 -16.69 5.58 -4.83
C LEU A 133 -17.47 4.33 -5.26
N LYS A 134 -16.86 3.43 -6.03
CA LYS A 134 -17.43 2.13 -6.40
C LYS A 134 -17.62 1.21 -5.20
N PHE A 135 -16.59 1.09 -4.35
CA PHE A 135 -16.64 0.25 -3.15
C PHE A 135 -17.73 0.68 -2.18
N ASN A 136 -17.95 2.00 -2.03
CA ASN A 136 -18.97 2.56 -1.16
C ASN A 136 -20.36 2.63 -1.80
N GLY A 137 -20.54 2.10 -3.02
CA GLY A 137 -21.80 2.08 -3.72
C GLY A 137 -22.30 3.45 -4.21
N VAL A 138 -21.42 4.46 -4.25
CA VAL A 138 -21.75 5.80 -4.82
C VAL A 138 -21.79 5.73 -6.34
N LEU A 139 -20.93 4.88 -6.93
CA LEU A 139 -20.94 4.57 -8.36
C LEU A 139 -21.30 3.09 -8.54
N ASP A 140 -22.40 2.82 -9.27
CA ASP A 140 -22.77 1.45 -9.65
C ASP A 140 -21.98 1.02 -10.89
N ASN A 141 -21.00 0.16 -10.69
CA ASN A 141 -20.18 -0.35 -11.79
C ASN A 141 -20.98 -1.24 -12.77
N SER A 142 -22.08 -1.85 -12.31
CA SER A 142 -22.92 -2.70 -13.14
C SER A 142 -23.82 -1.90 -14.10
N ALA A 143 -24.10 -0.64 -13.78
CA ALA A 143 -24.88 0.27 -14.60
C ALA A 143 -24.05 0.97 -15.69
N ILE A 144 -22.72 0.90 -15.61
CA ILE A 144 -21.82 1.54 -16.59
C ILE A 144 -21.74 0.69 -17.86
N ASP A 145 -22.19 1.25 -18.98
CA ASP A 145 -22.00 0.64 -20.30
C ASP A 145 -20.55 0.85 -20.78
N THR A 146 -19.79 -0.23 -20.82
CA THR A 146 -18.37 -0.21 -21.22
C THR A 146 -18.16 0.05 -22.72
N SER A 147 -19.23 -0.01 -23.53
CA SER A 147 -19.22 0.34 -24.96
C SER A 147 -19.62 1.79 -25.24
N ASP A 148 -20.10 2.51 -24.23
CA ASP A 148 -20.44 3.94 -24.35
C ASP A 148 -19.19 4.77 -24.68
N GLY A 149 -19.33 5.70 -25.62
CA GLY A 149 -18.21 6.54 -26.08
C GLY A 149 -17.56 7.36 -24.97
N THR A 150 -18.33 7.79 -23.94
CA THR A 150 -17.81 8.52 -22.79
C THR A 150 -16.93 7.62 -21.94
N TYR A 151 -17.35 6.37 -21.69
CA TYR A 151 -16.52 5.41 -20.98
C TYR A 151 -15.24 5.07 -21.75
N VAL A 152 -15.32 4.87 -23.06
CA VAL A 152 -14.16 4.60 -23.91
C VAL A 152 -13.19 5.78 -23.85
N ASN A 153 -13.67 7.01 -24.02
CA ASN A 153 -12.84 8.22 -23.92
C ASN A 153 -12.19 8.38 -22.53
N TRP A 154 -12.89 8.00 -21.46
CA TRP A 154 -12.32 7.97 -20.13
C TRP A 154 -11.16 6.97 -20.04
N LYS A 155 -11.34 5.75 -20.52
CA LYS A 155 -10.29 4.70 -20.53
C LYS A 155 -9.08 5.09 -21.35
N GLU A 156 -9.27 5.90 -22.37
CA GLU A 156 -8.20 6.46 -23.21
C GLU A 156 -7.60 7.75 -22.65
N GLY A 157 -8.07 8.23 -21.50
CA GLY A 157 -7.58 9.44 -20.85
C GLY A 157 -7.96 10.74 -21.55
N LYS A 158 -8.95 10.73 -22.45
CA LYS A 158 -9.33 11.85 -23.32
C LYS A 158 -10.32 12.83 -22.69
N ILE A 159 -10.95 12.47 -21.57
CA ILE A 159 -11.91 13.32 -20.87
C ILE A 159 -11.47 13.55 -19.42
N SER A 160 -12.04 14.58 -18.81
CA SER A 160 -11.75 14.95 -17.43
C SER A 160 -12.48 14.04 -16.41
N LEU A 161 -12.00 14.06 -15.15
CA LEU A 161 -12.67 13.41 -14.04
C LEU A 161 -14.12 13.85 -13.91
N ASN A 162 -14.37 15.15 -14.03
CA ASN A 162 -15.73 15.70 -13.90
C ASN A 162 -16.68 15.19 -15.00
N GLU A 163 -16.22 15.12 -16.24
CA GLU A 163 -17.01 14.53 -17.34
C GLU A 163 -17.33 13.06 -17.11
N TYR A 164 -16.34 12.28 -16.67
CA TYR A 164 -16.55 10.87 -16.35
C TYR A 164 -17.53 10.68 -15.17
N LEU A 165 -17.40 11.45 -14.09
CA LEU A 165 -18.27 11.34 -12.93
C LEU A 165 -19.71 11.76 -13.27
N ASN A 166 -19.90 12.83 -14.05
CA ASN A 166 -21.24 13.23 -14.52
C ASN A 166 -21.92 12.12 -15.34
N TYR A 167 -21.15 11.45 -16.19
CA TYR A 167 -21.66 10.27 -16.92
C TYR A 167 -22.00 9.13 -15.95
N ALA A 168 -21.08 8.76 -15.05
CA ALA A 168 -21.24 7.61 -14.18
C ALA A 168 -22.37 7.78 -13.13
N ILE A 169 -22.60 9.00 -12.64
CA ILE A 169 -23.67 9.31 -11.68
C ILE A 169 -25.04 9.34 -12.37
N SER A 170 -25.08 9.58 -13.67
CA SER A 170 -26.33 9.62 -14.44
C SER A 170 -26.90 8.24 -14.76
N LYS A 171 -26.20 7.17 -14.45
CA LYS A 171 -26.59 5.77 -14.72
C LYS A 171 -27.19 5.12 -13.50
#